data_5f4b4e437e93df817b90ea0ba95d0373
#
_entry.id   5f4b4e437e93df817b90ea0ba95d0373
#
_cell.length_a   1.000
_cell.length_b   1.000
_cell.length_c   1.000
_cell.angle_alpha   90.00
_cell.angle_beta   90.00
_cell.angle_gamma   90.00
#
_symmetry.space_group_name_H-M   'P 1'
#
loop_
_entity.id
_entity.type
_entity.pdbx_description
1 polymer ?
#
loop_
_entity_poly.entity_id
_entity_poly.type
_entity_poly.pdbx_seq_one_letter_code
_entity_poly.pdbx_strand_id
1 'polypeptide(L)'
;MTERPNIIWIYCDELLTDALGCYGHEQLQLHTPHIDRLAAEGTVFTNHFCNSPVCVSSRVCVLTGLQPEETGVYNNEGAWKDFQLPRPLETFPEVFARHGYCTANFGKIHLPRQMMPESDANREVFQHHDGEGGGMAIWQHLGEERVQMIRSPSGGMNGGIFPDDEPYPPDKVVENTLQWLSRIDEPYFVRVSILQPHTPVLPPARFVKLYENQNLDLPKPMPDTASAFERRVAAVHGLQQMAREQLHAARIHYYAQVAWIDEQVGRIVDFLEARGESDRTLIVFNADHGNPIGDTGAFEKHTFTPTSHRVPLIFRCPEAIESSQVRNDISESLDLATTLLGFAGISESGSYKGRNLFNGPAPEAIFSTIGFGESDSRMGPNGGAGPWYRGRGWPRRSCVRTGKYRLDTNMRMDGAKPAKEDEDVFLADMQNDPAELTNLAEDPQYTGVRERLTKLLDQHAAEAIEVPQSSLVRQRPVRDLPWLKD
;
A
#
# COMPACT_ATOMS: atom_id res chain seq x y z
N MET A 1 -26.89 -14.55 -5.40
CA MET A 1 -27.02 -14.70 -3.94
C MET A 1 -28.33 -14.06 -3.55
N THR A 2 -29.17 -14.74 -2.79
CA THR A 2 -30.48 -14.23 -2.30
C THR A 2 -30.33 -13.45 -0.99
N GLU A 3 -29.19 -13.53 -0.33
CA GLU A 3 -28.89 -12.84 0.92
C GLU A 3 -27.65 -11.93 0.74
N ARG A 4 -27.60 -10.85 1.51
CA ARG A 4 -26.47 -9.91 1.54
C ARG A 4 -25.28 -10.60 2.22
N PRO A 5 -24.10 -10.76 1.54
CA PRO A 5 -22.96 -11.41 2.14
C PRO A 5 -22.37 -10.55 3.26
N ASN A 6 -21.84 -11.19 4.29
CA ASN A 6 -20.93 -10.56 5.20
C ASN A 6 -19.59 -10.30 4.50
N ILE A 7 -18.92 -9.21 4.85
CA ILE A 7 -17.64 -8.84 4.20
C ILE A 7 -16.60 -8.54 5.26
N ILE A 8 -15.45 -9.24 5.18
CA ILE A 8 -14.25 -8.97 5.96
C ILE A 8 -13.14 -8.57 5.00
N TRP A 9 -12.65 -7.36 5.15
CA TRP A 9 -11.52 -6.83 4.39
C TRP A 9 -10.28 -6.75 5.28
N ILE A 10 -9.35 -7.69 5.12
CA ILE A 10 -8.05 -7.72 5.79
C ILE A 10 -7.10 -6.84 4.97
N TYR A 11 -6.61 -5.76 5.57
CA TYR A 11 -5.87 -4.71 4.89
C TYR A 11 -4.57 -4.39 5.62
N CYS A 12 -3.44 -4.80 5.01
CA CYS A 12 -2.11 -4.63 5.59
C CYS A 12 -1.44 -3.34 5.12
N ASP A 13 -0.51 -2.82 5.92
CA ASP A 13 0.31 -1.65 5.58
C ASP A 13 1.71 -2.11 5.15
N GLU A 14 2.17 -1.66 3.98
CA GLU A 14 3.50 -1.96 3.43
C GLU A 14 3.76 -3.46 3.15
N LEU A 15 2.76 -4.23 2.74
CA LEU A 15 2.94 -5.65 2.49
C LEU A 15 3.43 -5.94 1.07
N LEU A 16 4.65 -6.44 0.97
CA LEU A 16 5.25 -6.94 -0.27
C LEU A 16 4.50 -8.18 -0.77
N THR A 17 4.04 -8.14 -2.01
CA THR A 17 3.33 -9.26 -2.65
C THR A 17 4.16 -10.54 -2.66
N ASP A 18 5.46 -10.43 -2.98
CA ASP A 18 6.37 -11.58 -3.05
C ASP A 18 6.75 -12.17 -1.68
N ALA A 19 6.24 -11.61 -0.58
CA ALA A 19 6.37 -12.20 0.75
C ALA A 19 5.30 -13.25 1.08
N LEU A 20 4.41 -13.56 0.12
CA LEU A 20 3.30 -14.52 0.27
C LEU A 20 3.52 -15.76 -0.61
N GLY A 21 3.32 -16.95 -0.05
CA GLY A 21 3.57 -18.23 -0.74
C GLY A 21 2.73 -18.38 -2.02
N CYS A 22 1.47 -17.95 -2.00
CA CYS A 22 0.56 -18.02 -3.15
C CYS A 22 0.97 -17.15 -4.36
N TYR A 23 1.89 -16.19 -4.17
CA TYR A 23 2.47 -15.42 -5.29
C TYR A 23 3.80 -16.00 -5.79
N GLY A 24 4.33 -17.00 -5.11
CA GLY A 24 5.54 -17.70 -5.46
C GLY A 24 6.84 -16.98 -5.03
N HIS A 25 7.75 -17.74 -4.45
CA HIS A 25 9.11 -17.30 -4.19
C HIS A 25 10.04 -18.50 -4.42
N GLU A 26 10.95 -18.41 -5.39
CA GLU A 26 11.72 -19.58 -5.84
C GLU A 26 12.75 -20.07 -4.81
N GLN A 27 13.24 -19.20 -3.93
CA GLN A 27 14.42 -19.46 -3.08
C GLN A 27 14.13 -19.45 -1.59
N LEU A 28 12.95 -18.98 -1.17
CA LEU A 28 12.59 -18.83 0.22
C LEU A 28 11.33 -19.64 0.55
N GLN A 29 11.39 -20.44 1.60
CA GLN A 29 10.21 -21.08 2.16
C GLN A 29 9.42 -20.06 2.97
N LEU A 30 8.37 -19.52 2.38
CA LEU A 30 7.46 -18.60 3.04
C LEU A 30 6.48 -19.35 3.96
N HIS A 31 6.20 -18.77 5.12
CA HIS A 31 5.30 -19.37 6.11
C HIS A 31 3.98 -18.60 6.15
N THR A 32 3.15 -18.80 5.10
CA THR A 32 1.86 -18.14 4.91
C THR A 32 0.71 -19.12 4.61
N PRO A 33 0.57 -20.26 5.33
CA PRO A 33 -0.36 -21.32 4.97
C PRO A 33 -1.84 -20.89 5.00
N HIS A 34 -2.23 -19.95 5.87
CA HIS A 34 -3.62 -19.49 5.97
C HIS A 34 -3.97 -18.55 4.82
N ILE A 35 -3.06 -17.64 4.44
CA ILE A 35 -3.23 -16.77 3.26
C ILE A 35 -3.20 -17.61 1.98
N ASP A 36 -2.29 -18.60 1.89
CA ASP A 36 -2.21 -19.52 0.76
C ASP A 36 -3.49 -20.37 0.63
N ARG A 37 -4.12 -20.72 1.76
CA ARG A 37 -5.43 -21.38 1.77
C ARG A 37 -6.53 -20.46 1.23
N LEU A 38 -6.58 -19.16 1.62
CA LEU A 38 -7.52 -18.20 1.04
C LEU A 38 -7.37 -18.13 -0.49
N ALA A 39 -6.13 -18.12 -0.97
CA ALA A 39 -5.81 -18.12 -2.39
C ALA A 39 -6.29 -19.40 -3.11
N ALA A 40 -6.06 -20.57 -2.50
CA ALA A 40 -6.48 -21.86 -3.04
C ALA A 40 -8.01 -22.03 -3.05
N GLU A 41 -8.72 -21.46 -2.10
CA GLU A 41 -10.18 -21.48 -1.99
C GLU A 41 -10.88 -20.32 -2.70
N GLY A 42 -10.12 -19.44 -3.39
CA GLY A 42 -10.66 -18.23 -3.99
C GLY A 42 -10.00 -17.81 -5.29
N THR A 43 -9.93 -16.53 -5.53
CA THR A 43 -9.33 -15.90 -6.72
C THR A 43 -8.17 -14.99 -6.32
N VAL A 44 -7.02 -15.20 -6.95
CA VAL A 44 -5.80 -14.39 -6.80
C VAL A 44 -5.63 -13.47 -8.01
N PHE A 45 -5.35 -12.18 -7.76
CA PHE A 45 -5.00 -11.20 -8.80
C PHE A 45 -3.49 -10.96 -8.75
N THR A 46 -2.76 -11.35 -9.80
CA THR A 46 -1.29 -11.29 -9.82
C THR A 46 -0.75 -9.92 -10.25
N ASN A 47 -1.56 -9.14 -10.97
CA ASN A 47 -1.21 -7.82 -11.49
C ASN A 47 -2.13 -6.74 -10.94
N HIS A 48 -2.20 -6.66 -9.61
CA HIS A 48 -2.97 -5.63 -8.91
C HIS A 48 -2.03 -4.56 -8.33
N PHE A 49 -2.37 -3.28 -8.57
CA PHE A 49 -1.51 -2.15 -8.20
C PHE A 49 -2.27 -1.10 -7.38
N CYS A 50 -1.59 -0.49 -6.42
CA CYS A 50 -2.16 0.65 -5.69
C CYS A 50 -2.12 1.93 -6.54
N ASN A 51 -3.04 2.85 -6.31
CA ASN A 51 -3.10 4.10 -7.06
C ASN A 51 -2.11 5.16 -6.56
N SER A 52 -1.50 4.90 -5.41
CA SER A 52 -0.41 5.71 -4.87
C SER A 52 0.41 4.85 -3.91
N PRO A 53 1.71 4.63 -4.15
CA PRO A 53 2.55 3.88 -3.20
C PRO A 53 2.93 4.74 -1.97
N VAL A 54 1.90 5.26 -1.27
CA VAL A 54 1.98 6.08 -0.05
C VAL A 54 0.69 5.90 0.76
N CYS A 55 0.81 5.62 2.05
CA CYS A 55 -0.31 5.17 2.91
C CYS A 55 -1.58 6.03 2.81
N VAL A 56 -1.52 7.34 3.15
CA VAL A 56 -2.73 8.20 3.19
C VAL A 56 -3.37 8.30 1.82
N SER A 57 -2.58 8.58 0.79
CA SER A 57 -3.07 8.68 -0.58
C SER A 57 -3.70 7.38 -1.05
N SER A 58 -3.03 6.22 -0.87
CA SER A 58 -3.57 4.92 -1.22
C SER A 58 -4.89 4.62 -0.50
N ARG A 59 -4.93 4.89 0.82
CA ARG A 59 -6.12 4.63 1.65
C ARG A 59 -7.30 5.51 1.26
N VAL A 60 -7.07 6.77 0.88
CA VAL A 60 -8.11 7.65 0.34
C VAL A 60 -8.59 7.14 -1.02
N CYS A 61 -7.68 6.81 -1.93
CA CYS A 61 -8.04 6.29 -3.25
C CYS A 61 -8.91 5.05 -3.16
N VAL A 62 -8.49 4.03 -2.39
CA VAL A 62 -9.25 2.79 -2.28
C VAL A 62 -10.63 3.00 -1.65
N LEU A 63 -10.76 3.86 -0.63
CA LEU A 63 -12.04 4.12 0.04
C LEU A 63 -13.02 4.94 -0.80
N THR A 64 -12.50 5.84 -1.63
CA THR A 64 -13.32 6.74 -2.46
C THR A 64 -13.51 6.25 -3.89
N GLY A 65 -12.72 5.27 -4.34
CA GLY A 65 -12.69 4.83 -5.74
C GLY A 65 -12.26 5.92 -6.71
N LEU A 66 -11.45 6.89 -6.26
CA LEU A 66 -10.99 8.06 -7.02
C LEU A 66 -9.46 8.13 -7.05
N GLN A 67 -8.90 8.66 -8.14
CA GLN A 67 -7.47 8.88 -8.32
C GLN A 67 -6.94 10.00 -7.39
N PRO A 68 -5.62 10.03 -7.09
CA PRO A 68 -5.01 11.13 -6.34
C PRO A 68 -5.30 12.50 -6.96
N GLU A 69 -5.36 12.58 -8.30
CA GLU A 69 -5.68 13.77 -9.07
C GLU A 69 -7.09 14.31 -8.79
N GLU A 70 -8.02 13.45 -8.41
CA GLU A 70 -9.42 13.81 -8.12
C GLU A 70 -9.65 14.05 -6.63
N THR A 71 -8.87 13.41 -5.76
CA THR A 71 -8.98 13.58 -4.32
C THR A 71 -8.17 14.76 -3.80
N GLY A 72 -7.12 15.16 -4.52
CA GLY A 72 -6.14 16.15 -4.09
C GLY A 72 -5.21 15.63 -2.98
N VAL A 73 -5.22 14.31 -2.70
CA VAL A 73 -4.40 13.70 -1.65
C VAL A 73 -3.29 12.88 -2.31
N TYR A 74 -2.09 13.43 -2.35
CA TYR A 74 -0.96 12.86 -3.09
C TYR A 74 0.10 12.17 -2.20
N ASN A 75 0.05 12.39 -0.88
CA ASN A 75 1.03 11.85 0.07
C ASN A 75 0.49 11.83 1.52
N ASN A 76 1.34 11.48 2.49
CA ASN A 76 0.99 11.43 3.91
C ASN A 76 0.72 12.81 4.55
N GLU A 77 1.01 13.91 3.87
CA GLU A 77 0.63 15.25 4.32
C GLU A 77 -0.89 15.41 4.40
N GLY A 78 -1.64 14.61 3.64
CA GLY A 78 -3.10 14.54 3.72
C GLY A 78 -3.63 14.26 5.13
N ALA A 79 -2.87 13.57 6.00
CA ALA A 79 -3.25 13.32 7.38
C ALA A 79 -2.83 14.45 8.36
N TRP A 80 -2.16 15.50 7.91
CA TRP A 80 -1.72 16.59 8.78
C TRP A 80 -2.89 17.48 9.22
N LYS A 81 -2.74 18.04 10.40
CA LYS A 81 -3.79 18.89 11.03
C LYS A 81 -4.25 20.04 10.15
N ASP A 82 -3.34 20.62 9.38
CA ASP A 82 -3.58 21.82 8.58
C ASP A 82 -3.96 21.49 7.12
N PHE A 83 -3.94 20.20 6.74
CA PHE A 83 -4.38 19.80 5.41
C PHE A 83 -5.90 19.99 5.28
N GLN A 84 -6.33 20.52 4.14
CA GLN A 84 -7.74 20.70 3.80
C GLN A 84 -8.05 19.88 2.54
N LEU A 85 -9.03 19.00 2.64
CA LEU A 85 -9.58 18.35 1.46
C LEU A 85 -10.16 19.40 0.52
N PRO A 86 -9.84 19.37 -0.78
CA PRO A 86 -10.39 20.33 -1.75
C PRO A 86 -11.90 20.24 -1.91
N ARG A 87 -12.48 19.08 -1.59
CA ARG A 87 -13.93 18.83 -1.59
C ARG A 87 -14.27 17.69 -0.64
N PRO A 88 -15.54 17.56 -0.20
CA PRO A 88 -16.01 16.35 0.48
C PRO A 88 -15.85 15.12 -0.43
N LEU A 89 -15.36 14.02 0.13
CA LEU A 89 -15.17 12.75 -0.57
C LEU A 89 -16.08 11.70 0.06
N GLU A 90 -16.97 11.12 -0.69
CA GLU A 90 -17.77 9.98 -0.24
C GLU A 90 -16.93 8.70 -0.28
N THR A 91 -17.13 7.81 0.70
CA THR A 91 -16.45 6.53 0.78
C THR A 91 -17.42 5.37 0.66
N PHE A 92 -16.98 4.25 0.09
CA PHE A 92 -17.86 3.10 -0.06
C PHE A 92 -18.31 2.46 1.28
N PRO A 93 -17.57 2.51 2.42
CA PRO A 93 -18.13 2.10 3.71
C PRO A 93 -19.34 2.92 4.15
N GLU A 94 -19.40 4.24 3.85
CA GLU A 94 -20.59 5.06 4.09
C GLU A 94 -21.78 4.59 3.25
N VAL A 95 -21.52 4.14 2.01
CA VAL A 95 -22.57 3.55 1.15
C VAL A 95 -23.07 2.24 1.74
N PHE A 96 -22.20 1.36 2.22
CA PHE A 96 -22.58 0.15 2.92
C PHE A 96 -23.49 0.44 4.13
N ALA A 97 -23.11 1.42 4.97
CA ALA A 97 -23.91 1.82 6.13
C ALA A 97 -25.32 2.28 5.74
N ARG A 98 -25.44 3.12 4.67
CA ARG A 98 -26.76 3.55 4.15
C ARG A 98 -27.63 2.41 3.65
N HIS A 99 -27.01 1.30 3.22
CA HIS A 99 -27.70 0.10 2.77
C HIS A 99 -27.92 -0.94 3.87
N GLY A 100 -27.77 -0.55 5.13
CA GLY A 100 -28.10 -1.38 6.28
C GLY A 100 -27.05 -2.45 6.62
N TYR A 101 -25.79 -2.19 6.31
CA TYR A 101 -24.66 -2.95 6.85
C TYR A 101 -24.17 -2.30 8.14
N CYS A 102 -23.81 -3.10 9.12
CA CYS A 102 -22.98 -2.65 10.24
C CYS A 102 -21.54 -2.48 9.75
N THR A 103 -21.01 -1.26 9.78
CA THR A 103 -19.64 -0.99 9.27
C THR A 103 -18.66 -0.72 10.40
N ALA A 104 -17.48 -1.37 10.35
CA ALA A 104 -16.45 -1.21 11.36
C ALA A 104 -15.03 -1.17 10.77
N ASN A 105 -14.13 -0.47 11.48
CA ASN A 105 -12.69 -0.53 11.25
C ASN A 105 -11.96 -0.83 12.55
N PHE A 106 -11.08 -1.81 12.51
CA PHE A 106 -10.17 -2.15 13.60
C PHE A 106 -8.72 -1.91 13.18
N GLY A 107 -7.93 -1.27 14.05
CA GLY A 107 -6.54 -0.94 13.80
C GLY A 107 -6.32 0.37 13.02
N LYS A 108 -5.32 0.40 12.15
CA LYS A 108 -4.88 1.63 11.48
C LYS A 108 -5.95 2.24 10.56
N ILE A 109 -6.28 3.51 10.74
CA ILE A 109 -7.18 4.24 9.83
C ILE A 109 -6.42 5.16 8.86
N HIS A 110 -5.58 6.07 9.32
CA HIS A 110 -4.64 6.94 8.60
C HIS A 110 -5.24 7.64 7.38
N LEU A 111 -6.20 8.51 7.62
CA LEU A 111 -6.94 9.29 6.62
C LEU A 111 -6.74 10.80 6.87
N PRO A 112 -7.12 11.67 5.92
CA PRO A 112 -7.28 13.09 6.19
C PRO A 112 -8.17 13.34 7.40
N ARG A 113 -7.85 14.39 8.19
CA ARG A 113 -8.57 14.67 9.43
C ARG A 113 -10.07 14.83 9.22
N GLN A 114 -10.49 15.42 8.10
CA GLN A 114 -11.91 15.60 7.76
C GLN A 114 -12.64 14.28 7.46
N MET A 115 -11.91 13.18 7.36
CA MET A 115 -12.43 11.81 7.17
C MET A 115 -12.22 10.94 8.42
N MET A 116 -11.70 11.51 9.53
CA MET A 116 -11.46 10.76 10.77
C MET A 116 -12.69 10.81 11.68
N PRO A 117 -13.00 9.74 12.43
CA PRO A 117 -14.15 9.68 13.32
C PRO A 117 -14.19 10.77 14.40
N GLU A 118 -13.02 11.20 14.86
CA GLU A 118 -12.86 12.19 15.94
C GLU A 118 -12.77 13.64 15.43
N SER A 119 -13.15 13.89 14.18
CA SER A 119 -13.07 15.23 13.61
C SER A 119 -14.28 16.10 13.97
N ASP A 120 -14.08 17.42 14.01
CA ASP A 120 -15.14 18.41 14.16
C ASP A 120 -16.21 18.33 13.04
N ALA A 121 -15.95 17.54 12.01
CA ALA A 121 -16.85 17.32 10.88
C ALA A 121 -17.99 16.32 11.18
N ASN A 122 -18.02 15.68 12.35
CA ASN A 122 -18.99 14.64 12.74
C ASN A 122 -19.20 13.58 11.67
N ARG A 123 -18.14 13.21 10.97
CA ARG A 123 -18.20 12.27 9.84
C ARG A 123 -17.65 10.91 10.24
N GLU A 124 -18.47 9.90 10.15
CA GLU A 124 -18.13 8.52 10.44
C GLU A 124 -17.97 7.74 9.12
N VAL A 125 -16.73 7.62 8.62
CA VAL A 125 -16.41 6.75 7.48
C VAL A 125 -16.80 5.29 7.79
N PHE A 126 -16.67 4.89 9.06
CA PHE A 126 -17.17 3.63 9.61
C PHE A 126 -18.02 3.94 10.84
N GLN A 127 -19.13 3.24 11.04
CA GLN A 127 -20.01 3.40 12.22
C GLN A 127 -19.31 3.01 13.54
N HIS A 128 -18.34 2.10 13.46
CA HIS A 128 -17.47 1.73 14.58
C HIS A 128 -16.00 1.84 14.20
N HIS A 129 -15.19 2.40 15.07
CA HIS A 129 -13.74 2.45 14.90
C HIS A 129 -13.03 2.17 16.22
N ASP A 130 -12.08 1.23 16.16
CA ASP A 130 -11.19 0.90 17.27
C ASP A 130 -9.75 0.90 16.73
N GLY A 131 -8.93 1.84 17.22
CA GLY A 131 -7.52 2.00 16.83
C GLY A 131 -6.54 1.21 17.70
N GLU A 132 -7.01 0.44 18.67
CA GLU A 132 -6.14 -0.34 19.56
C GLU A 132 -5.32 -1.37 18.75
N GLY A 133 -4.03 -1.50 19.07
CA GLY A 133 -3.08 -2.36 18.32
C GLY A 133 -2.55 -1.77 17.01
N GLY A 134 -3.16 -0.70 16.47
CA GLY A 134 -2.77 -0.05 15.22
C GLY A 134 -1.63 0.98 15.34
N GLY A 135 -0.98 1.11 16.49
CA GLY A 135 0.07 2.09 16.74
C GLY A 135 1.49 1.58 16.48
N MET A 136 2.43 2.50 16.24
CA MET A 136 3.85 2.17 16.00
C MET A 136 4.70 2.06 17.28
N ALA A 137 4.21 2.51 18.42
CA ALA A 137 4.98 2.63 19.66
C ALA A 137 4.96 1.38 20.53
N ILE A 138 4.77 0.21 19.95
CA ILE A 138 4.52 -1.08 20.65
C ILE A 138 5.67 -1.54 21.54
N TRP A 139 6.89 -1.06 21.32
CA TRP A 139 8.11 -1.52 21.99
C TRP A 139 8.66 -0.54 23.04
N GLN A 140 8.15 0.68 23.10
CA GLN A 140 8.76 1.78 23.89
C GLN A 140 8.90 1.43 25.39
N HIS A 141 7.97 0.65 25.93
CA HIS A 141 8.00 0.22 27.32
C HIS A 141 9.08 -0.84 27.62
N LEU A 142 9.57 -1.53 26.58
CA LEU A 142 10.59 -2.59 26.70
C LEU A 142 12.03 -2.04 26.59
N GLY A 143 12.20 -0.94 25.85
CA GLY A 143 13.49 -0.37 25.49
C GLY A 143 14.19 -1.10 24.34
N GLU A 144 15.14 -0.40 23.69
CA GLU A 144 15.80 -0.85 22.46
C GLU A 144 16.63 -2.12 22.62
N GLU A 145 17.29 -2.26 23.78
CA GLU A 145 18.14 -3.42 24.05
C GLU A 145 17.34 -4.71 24.10
N ARG A 146 16.19 -4.71 24.78
CA ARG A 146 15.34 -5.91 24.92
C ARG A 146 14.73 -6.35 23.59
N VAL A 147 14.39 -5.41 22.71
CA VAL A 147 13.88 -5.72 21.36
C VAL A 147 14.98 -5.86 20.31
N GLN A 148 16.25 -5.80 20.68
CA GLN A 148 17.40 -5.90 19.77
C GLN A 148 17.26 -4.96 18.56
N MET A 149 16.97 -3.67 18.81
CA MET A 149 16.59 -2.71 17.78
C MET A 149 17.70 -2.49 16.73
N ILE A 150 17.37 -2.72 15.48
CA ILE A 150 18.14 -2.33 14.30
C ILE A 150 17.62 -0.98 13.83
N ARG A 151 18.53 -0.02 13.57
CA ARG A 151 18.18 1.29 13.04
C ARG A 151 18.86 1.54 11.72
N SER A 152 18.08 1.92 10.73
CA SER A 152 18.62 2.47 9.49
C SER A 152 18.98 3.94 9.63
N PRO A 153 19.90 4.47 8.80
CA PRO A 153 20.31 5.87 8.84
C PRO A 153 19.15 6.85 8.70
N SER A 154 18.19 6.55 7.83
CA SER A 154 17.00 7.39 7.60
C SER A 154 15.88 7.16 8.62
N GLY A 155 15.92 6.04 9.36
CA GLY A 155 14.83 5.58 10.22
C GLY A 155 13.72 4.81 9.48
N GLY A 156 13.78 4.68 8.16
CA GLY A 156 12.78 3.97 7.35
C GLY A 156 12.81 2.45 7.52
N MET A 157 13.96 1.90 7.93
CA MET A 157 14.14 0.49 8.22
C MET A 157 14.51 0.29 9.68
N ASN A 158 13.58 0.60 10.56
CA ASN A 158 13.76 0.26 11.97
C ASN A 158 13.06 -1.07 12.24
N GLY A 159 13.68 -1.93 13.03
CA GLY A 159 13.09 -3.20 13.39
C GLY A 159 13.88 -3.91 14.46
N GLY A 160 13.36 -5.03 14.92
CA GLY A 160 13.99 -5.84 15.97
C GLY A 160 13.16 -7.09 16.20
N ILE A 161 13.23 -7.64 17.41
CA ILE A 161 12.52 -8.84 17.80
C ILE A 161 11.67 -8.54 19.03
N PHE A 162 10.36 -8.76 18.94
CA PHE A 162 9.48 -8.63 20.09
C PHE A 162 9.57 -9.92 20.95
N PRO A 163 9.78 -9.82 22.27
CA PRO A 163 9.92 -11.00 23.12
C PRO A 163 8.61 -11.76 23.30
N ASP A 164 8.67 -13.10 23.27
CA ASP A 164 7.49 -13.97 23.37
C ASP A 164 6.87 -14.02 24.80
N ASP A 165 7.56 -13.50 25.81
CA ASP A 165 7.10 -13.43 27.20
C ASP A 165 6.29 -12.15 27.52
N GLU A 166 6.04 -11.31 26.51
CA GLU A 166 5.20 -10.11 26.64
C GLU A 166 3.97 -10.20 25.71
N PRO A 167 2.82 -9.66 26.12
CA PRO A 167 1.66 -9.54 25.25
C PRO A 167 1.99 -8.71 24.01
N TYR A 168 1.72 -9.23 22.83
CA TYR A 168 2.00 -8.52 21.59
C TYR A 168 0.86 -7.55 21.24
N PRO A 169 1.07 -6.22 21.35
CA PRO A 169 -0.03 -5.25 21.22
C PRO A 169 -0.80 -5.34 19.89
N PRO A 170 -0.20 -5.64 18.73
CA PRO A 170 -0.93 -5.79 17.47
C PRO A 170 -1.97 -6.90 17.45
N ASP A 171 -1.90 -7.92 18.34
CA ASP A 171 -2.92 -8.96 18.44
C ASP A 171 -4.31 -8.39 18.77
N LYS A 172 -4.36 -7.20 19.42
CA LYS A 172 -5.59 -6.51 19.77
C LYS A 172 -6.46 -6.17 18.56
N VAL A 173 -5.87 -5.92 17.41
CA VAL A 173 -6.62 -5.61 16.18
C VAL A 173 -7.59 -6.75 15.86
N VAL A 174 -7.11 -8.01 15.86
CA VAL A 174 -7.94 -9.18 15.57
C VAL A 174 -8.78 -9.57 16.77
N GLU A 175 -8.25 -9.53 18.00
CA GLU A 175 -9.03 -9.82 19.21
C GLU A 175 -10.29 -8.96 19.28
N ASN A 176 -10.16 -7.63 19.14
CA ASN A 176 -11.27 -6.70 19.20
C ASN A 176 -12.24 -6.88 18.01
N THR A 177 -11.70 -7.19 16.82
CA THR A 177 -12.54 -7.56 15.67
C THR A 177 -13.42 -8.77 15.98
N LEU A 178 -12.84 -9.88 16.46
CA LEU A 178 -13.57 -11.10 16.75
C LEU A 178 -14.57 -10.90 17.90
N GLN A 179 -14.20 -10.10 18.91
CA GLN A 179 -15.12 -9.73 19.99
C GLN A 179 -16.31 -8.92 19.47
N TRP A 180 -16.08 -7.98 18.54
CA TRP A 180 -17.16 -7.21 17.93
C TRP A 180 -18.07 -8.11 17.08
N LEU A 181 -17.48 -8.92 16.19
CA LEU A 181 -18.21 -9.87 15.34
C LEU A 181 -19.07 -10.85 16.14
N SER A 182 -18.64 -11.26 17.35
CA SER A 182 -19.41 -12.17 18.20
C SER A 182 -20.76 -11.60 18.67
N ARG A 183 -21.00 -10.30 18.50
CA ARG A 183 -22.19 -9.57 18.95
C ARG A 183 -23.05 -9.05 17.79
N ILE A 184 -22.64 -9.29 16.55
CA ILE A 184 -23.32 -8.78 15.36
C ILE A 184 -24.05 -9.92 14.67
N ASP A 185 -25.36 -9.76 14.52
CA ASP A 185 -26.24 -10.69 13.80
C ASP A 185 -26.73 -10.12 12.45
N GLU A 186 -26.48 -8.82 12.20
CA GLU A 186 -26.83 -8.13 10.96
C GLU A 186 -25.72 -8.28 9.91
N PRO A 187 -26.00 -8.07 8.61
CA PRO A 187 -24.94 -8.02 7.60
C PRO A 187 -23.89 -6.97 7.96
N TYR A 188 -22.62 -7.35 7.89
CA TYR A 188 -21.53 -6.46 8.26
C TYR A 188 -20.51 -6.29 7.13
N PHE A 189 -19.89 -5.11 7.12
CA PHE A 189 -18.69 -4.77 6.40
C PHE A 189 -17.62 -4.36 7.42
N VAL A 190 -16.59 -5.17 7.62
CA VAL A 190 -15.51 -4.86 8.56
C VAL A 190 -14.16 -4.81 7.86
N ARG A 191 -13.41 -3.72 8.12
CA ARG A 191 -12.01 -3.62 7.73
C ARG A 191 -11.11 -3.95 8.92
N VAL A 192 -10.32 -5.01 8.78
CA VAL A 192 -9.27 -5.39 9.74
C VAL A 192 -7.96 -4.80 9.22
N SER A 193 -7.61 -3.61 9.68
CA SER A 193 -6.51 -2.81 9.16
C SER A 193 -5.24 -3.00 9.98
N ILE A 194 -4.45 -3.99 9.61
CA ILE A 194 -3.22 -4.41 10.27
C ILE A 194 -2.10 -3.43 9.87
N LEU A 195 -1.45 -2.79 10.88
CA LEU A 195 -0.33 -1.88 10.62
C LEU A 195 0.89 -2.62 10.06
N GLN A 196 1.08 -3.88 10.46
CA GLN A 196 2.22 -4.70 10.04
C GLN A 196 2.11 -5.07 8.54
N PRO A 197 3.26 -5.25 7.88
CA PRO A 197 4.64 -5.18 8.35
C PRO A 197 5.31 -3.80 8.29
N HIS A 198 4.55 -2.68 8.41
CA HIS A 198 5.09 -1.33 8.46
C HIS A 198 6.16 -1.15 9.54
N THR A 199 7.15 -0.34 9.29
CA THR A 199 8.23 0.01 10.25
C THR A 199 7.67 0.69 11.53
N PRO A 200 8.19 0.40 12.73
CA PRO A 200 9.26 -0.56 13.04
C PRO A 200 8.79 -2.01 12.93
N VAL A 201 9.56 -2.83 12.23
CA VAL A 201 9.23 -4.25 12.00
C VAL A 201 9.69 -5.06 13.21
N LEU A 202 8.75 -5.49 14.04
CA LEU A 202 9.00 -6.11 15.34
C LEU A 202 8.19 -7.40 15.51
N PRO A 203 8.50 -8.46 14.74
CA PRO A 203 7.81 -9.74 14.89
C PRO A 203 8.08 -10.38 16.25
N PRO A 204 7.12 -11.14 16.82
CA PRO A 204 7.40 -12.01 17.96
C PRO A 204 8.51 -13.02 17.64
N ALA A 205 9.36 -13.30 18.64
CA ALA A 205 10.56 -14.11 18.48
C ALA A 205 10.29 -15.52 17.89
N ARG A 206 9.13 -16.10 18.21
CA ARG A 206 8.71 -17.41 17.66
C ARG A 206 8.64 -17.46 16.14
N PHE A 207 8.29 -16.35 15.48
CA PHE A 207 8.24 -16.28 14.02
C PHE A 207 9.61 -16.05 13.40
N VAL A 208 10.52 -15.33 14.08
CA VAL A 208 11.91 -15.15 13.61
C VAL A 208 12.60 -16.50 13.45
N LYS A 209 12.37 -17.44 14.35
CA LYS A 209 12.92 -18.80 14.31
C LYS A 209 12.58 -19.59 13.04
N LEU A 210 11.47 -19.27 12.37
CA LEU A 210 11.08 -19.91 11.11
C LEU A 210 12.05 -19.59 9.96
N TYR A 211 12.80 -18.50 10.07
CA TYR A 211 13.66 -17.98 9.02
C TYR A 211 15.15 -17.95 9.36
N GLU A 212 15.55 -18.23 10.62
CA GLU A 212 16.95 -18.15 11.09
C GLU A 212 17.94 -18.97 10.26
N ASN A 213 17.49 -20.12 9.72
CA ASN A 213 18.34 -21.04 8.96
C ASN A 213 18.10 -20.94 7.44
N GLN A 214 17.33 -19.98 6.99
CA GLN A 214 17.07 -19.78 5.55
C GLN A 214 18.13 -18.85 4.96
N ASN A 215 18.63 -19.21 3.78
CA ASN A 215 19.54 -18.35 3.04
C ASN A 215 18.77 -17.32 2.25
N LEU A 216 18.60 -16.14 2.82
CA LEU A 216 17.98 -15.01 2.14
C LEU A 216 18.95 -14.37 1.16
N ASP A 217 18.48 -14.12 -0.04
CA ASP A 217 19.24 -13.29 -0.98
C ASP A 217 19.46 -11.88 -0.43
N LEU A 218 20.59 -11.31 -0.80
CA LEU A 218 20.81 -9.89 -0.57
C LEU A 218 19.83 -9.07 -1.42
N PRO A 219 19.49 -7.86 -0.94
CA PRO A 219 18.72 -6.92 -1.75
C PRO A 219 19.34 -6.73 -3.13
N LYS A 220 18.50 -6.64 -4.16
CA LYS A 220 18.93 -6.33 -5.52
C LYS A 220 19.59 -4.95 -5.55
N PRO A 221 20.77 -4.81 -6.18
CA PRO A 221 21.45 -3.52 -6.26
C PRO A 221 20.67 -2.53 -7.12
N MET A 222 20.96 -1.23 -6.96
CA MET A 222 20.48 -0.19 -7.85
C MET A 222 21.05 -0.42 -9.26
N PRO A 223 20.20 -0.54 -10.29
CA PRO A 223 20.68 -0.73 -11.65
C PRO A 223 21.30 0.58 -12.22
N ASP A 224 22.25 0.43 -13.13
CA ASP A 224 22.89 1.57 -13.80
C ASP A 224 21.91 2.41 -14.62
N THR A 225 20.81 1.80 -15.07
CA THR A 225 19.77 2.46 -15.87
C THR A 225 18.67 3.11 -15.02
N ALA A 226 18.72 3.01 -13.67
CA ALA A 226 17.73 3.61 -12.80
C ALA A 226 17.51 5.10 -13.09
N SER A 227 16.29 5.57 -12.93
CA SER A 227 15.94 6.98 -13.05
C SER A 227 16.62 7.84 -11.97
N ALA A 228 16.74 9.13 -12.21
CA ALA A 228 17.26 10.06 -11.20
C ALA A 228 16.41 10.06 -9.94
N PHE A 229 15.10 9.86 -10.10
CA PHE A 229 14.16 9.73 -9.00
C PHE A 229 14.46 8.50 -8.13
N GLU A 230 14.60 7.30 -8.72
CA GLU A 230 14.90 6.08 -7.98
C GLU A 230 16.23 6.16 -7.23
N ARG A 231 17.27 6.69 -7.90
CA ARG A 231 18.58 6.95 -7.26
C ARG A 231 18.45 7.89 -6.06
N ARG A 232 17.57 8.88 -6.17
CA ARG A 232 17.33 9.82 -5.09
C ARG A 232 16.62 9.16 -3.93
N VAL A 233 15.60 8.35 -4.18
CA VAL A 233 14.91 7.59 -3.13
C VAL A 233 15.90 6.71 -2.37
N ALA A 234 16.72 5.95 -3.08
CA ALA A 234 17.75 5.11 -2.47
C ALA A 234 18.77 5.91 -1.64
N ALA A 235 19.21 7.06 -2.16
CA ALA A 235 20.15 7.94 -1.44
C ALA A 235 19.55 8.48 -0.14
N VAL A 236 18.24 8.82 -0.13
CA VAL A 236 17.54 9.27 1.09
C VAL A 236 17.46 8.14 2.13
N HIS A 237 17.24 6.89 1.71
CA HIS A 237 17.21 5.76 2.62
C HIS A 237 18.57 5.42 3.23
N GLY A 238 19.67 5.66 2.50
CA GLY A 238 21.03 5.50 3.00
C GLY A 238 21.43 4.07 3.33
N LEU A 239 20.76 3.04 2.72
CA LEU A 239 20.99 1.63 3.04
C LEU A 239 22.41 1.15 2.75
N GLN A 240 23.12 1.79 1.82
CA GLN A 240 24.53 1.53 1.52
C GLN A 240 25.45 1.76 2.73
N GLN A 241 24.95 2.40 3.80
CA GLN A 241 25.70 2.62 5.05
C GLN A 241 25.41 1.55 6.11
N MET A 242 24.47 0.63 5.84
CA MET A 242 24.17 -0.47 6.74
C MET A 242 25.09 -1.66 6.49
N ALA A 243 25.47 -2.34 7.57
CA ALA A 243 26.18 -3.61 7.46
C ALA A 243 25.28 -4.67 6.79
N ARG A 244 25.90 -5.58 6.04
CA ARG A 244 25.21 -6.67 5.33
C ARG A 244 24.36 -7.52 6.30
N GLU A 245 24.90 -7.78 7.48
CA GLU A 245 24.23 -8.55 8.54
C GLU A 245 22.98 -7.85 9.06
N GLN A 246 23.01 -6.53 9.15
CA GLN A 246 21.84 -5.74 9.54
C GLN A 246 20.74 -5.77 8.48
N LEU A 247 21.10 -5.65 7.20
CA LEU A 247 20.16 -5.77 6.09
C LEU A 247 19.52 -7.16 6.04
N HIS A 248 20.34 -8.21 6.23
CA HIS A 248 19.85 -9.59 6.28
C HIS A 248 18.88 -9.80 7.46
N ALA A 249 19.26 -9.37 8.67
CA ALA A 249 18.38 -9.47 9.84
C ALA A 249 17.05 -8.73 9.66
N ALA A 250 17.07 -7.54 9.07
CA ALA A 250 15.86 -6.78 8.82
C ALA A 250 14.91 -7.46 7.82
N ARG A 251 15.46 -8.13 6.79
CA ARG A 251 14.64 -8.94 5.85
C ARG A 251 14.03 -10.15 6.56
N ILE A 252 14.78 -10.85 7.42
CA ILE A 252 14.27 -11.93 8.27
C ILE A 252 13.11 -11.42 9.14
N HIS A 253 13.28 -10.28 9.81
CA HIS A 253 12.23 -9.70 10.64
C HIS A 253 10.98 -9.38 9.82
N TYR A 254 11.15 -8.89 8.59
CA TYR A 254 10.02 -8.60 7.72
C TYR A 254 9.21 -9.86 7.36
N TYR A 255 9.87 -10.93 6.91
CA TYR A 255 9.19 -12.19 6.60
C TYR A 255 8.58 -12.84 7.85
N ALA A 256 9.25 -12.75 8.99
CA ALA A 256 8.71 -13.21 10.27
C ALA A 256 7.45 -12.42 10.67
N GLN A 257 7.41 -11.12 10.38
CA GLN A 257 6.23 -10.30 10.61
C GLN A 257 5.07 -10.69 9.69
N VAL A 258 5.36 -11.08 8.45
CA VAL A 258 4.35 -11.61 7.52
C VAL A 258 3.80 -12.95 7.99
N ALA A 259 4.62 -13.82 8.55
CA ALA A 259 4.16 -15.08 9.15
C ALA A 259 3.23 -14.84 10.38
N TRP A 260 3.47 -13.78 11.16
CA TRP A 260 2.52 -13.36 12.20
C TRP A 260 1.19 -12.87 11.59
N ILE A 261 1.21 -12.10 10.49
CA ILE A 261 -0.02 -11.69 9.80
C ILE A 261 -0.81 -12.92 9.36
N ASP A 262 -0.14 -13.94 8.83
CA ASP A 262 -0.77 -15.19 8.42
C ASP A 262 -1.49 -15.89 9.59
N GLU A 263 -0.87 -15.93 10.78
CA GLU A 263 -1.55 -16.44 12.00
C GLU A 263 -2.83 -15.65 12.30
N GLN A 264 -2.81 -14.31 12.13
CA GLN A 264 -4.00 -13.48 12.36
C GLN A 264 -5.11 -13.78 11.34
N VAL A 265 -4.76 -14.03 10.08
CA VAL A 265 -5.71 -14.47 9.05
C VAL A 265 -6.33 -15.81 9.44
N GLY A 266 -5.53 -16.78 9.92
CA GLY A 266 -6.02 -18.06 10.44
C GLY A 266 -7.05 -17.88 11.54
N ARG A 267 -6.78 -17.04 12.54
CA ARG A 267 -7.72 -16.74 13.65
C ARG A 267 -9.08 -16.22 13.15
N ILE A 268 -9.09 -15.39 12.12
CA ILE A 268 -10.33 -14.86 11.52
C ILE A 268 -11.11 -15.99 10.83
N VAL A 269 -10.43 -16.82 10.01
CA VAL A 269 -11.05 -17.93 9.28
C VAL A 269 -11.62 -18.96 10.26
N ASP A 270 -10.85 -19.38 11.28
CA ASP A 270 -11.28 -20.33 12.32
C ASP A 270 -12.52 -19.83 13.07
N PHE A 271 -12.58 -18.53 13.36
CA PHE A 271 -13.76 -17.92 14.01
C PHE A 271 -15.00 -18.03 13.12
N LEU A 272 -14.88 -17.73 11.82
CA LEU A 272 -15.99 -17.85 10.87
C LEU A 272 -16.43 -19.29 10.66
N GLU A 273 -15.50 -20.25 10.62
CA GLU A 273 -15.78 -21.69 10.54
C GLU A 273 -16.55 -22.16 11.78
N ALA A 274 -16.13 -21.76 12.98
CA ALA A 274 -16.81 -22.09 14.22
C ALA A 274 -18.25 -21.55 14.29
N ARG A 275 -18.54 -20.45 13.58
CA ARG A 275 -19.89 -19.88 13.45
C ARG A 275 -20.70 -20.46 12.28
N GLY A 276 -20.10 -21.29 11.42
CA GLY A 276 -20.72 -21.79 10.19
C GLY A 276 -20.99 -20.67 9.15
N GLU A 277 -20.18 -19.61 9.16
CA GLU A 277 -20.32 -18.42 8.31
C GLU A 277 -19.23 -18.33 7.23
N SER A 278 -18.21 -19.18 7.32
CA SER A 278 -17.02 -19.08 6.46
C SER A 278 -17.34 -19.10 4.97
N ASP A 279 -18.26 -19.97 4.51
CA ASP A 279 -18.51 -20.15 3.08
C ASP A 279 -19.33 -19.01 2.45
N ARG A 280 -20.13 -18.31 3.26
CA ARG A 280 -20.98 -17.18 2.83
C ARG A 280 -20.41 -15.80 3.16
N THR A 281 -19.26 -15.72 3.83
CA THR A 281 -18.56 -14.47 4.13
C THR A 281 -17.51 -14.20 3.05
N LEU A 282 -17.60 -13.04 2.42
CA LEU A 282 -16.57 -12.56 1.50
C LEU A 282 -15.35 -12.08 2.30
N ILE A 283 -14.25 -12.80 2.18
CA ILE A 283 -12.95 -12.38 2.73
C ILE A 283 -12.13 -11.78 1.60
N VAL A 284 -11.67 -10.55 1.80
CA VAL A 284 -10.73 -9.87 0.90
C VAL A 284 -9.43 -9.62 1.64
N PHE A 285 -8.31 -10.07 1.07
CA PHE A 285 -6.98 -9.82 1.58
C PHE A 285 -6.22 -8.91 0.62
N ASN A 286 -5.71 -7.78 1.12
CA ASN A 286 -5.07 -6.75 0.30
C ASN A 286 -4.11 -5.89 1.14
N ALA A 287 -3.34 -5.00 0.48
CA ALA A 287 -2.46 -4.03 1.13
C ALA A 287 -2.59 -2.63 0.50
N ASP A 288 -2.15 -1.60 1.22
CA ASP A 288 -2.16 -0.21 0.72
C ASP A 288 -1.02 0.07 -0.27
N HIS A 289 0.15 -0.46 -0.03
CA HIS A 289 1.32 -0.49 -0.94
C HIS A 289 2.28 -1.59 -0.47
N GLY A 290 3.29 -1.88 -1.28
CA GLY A 290 4.34 -2.82 -0.92
C GLY A 290 5.49 -2.16 -0.15
N ASN A 291 6.61 -2.92 -0.02
CA ASN A 291 7.87 -2.48 0.56
C ASN A 291 9.03 -3.14 -0.17
N PRO A 292 10.02 -2.41 -0.71
CA PRO A 292 11.16 -2.99 -1.41
C PRO A 292 12.08 -3.84 -0.52
N ILE A 293 12.01 -3.72 0.78
CA ILE A 293 12.84 -4.42 1.79
C ILE A 293 14.34 -4.45 1.46
N GLY A 294 14.84 -3.32 0.94
CA GLY A 294 16.24 -3.10 0.57
C GLY A 294 16.54 -3.22 -0.93
N ASP A 295 15.67 -3.82 -1.72
CA ASP A 295 15.88 -3.92 -3.16
C ASP A 295 16.02 -2.52 -3.78
N THR A 296 16.98 -2.39 -4.71
CA THR A 296 17.35 -1.10 -5.34
C THR A 296 17.72 0.01 -4.36
N GLY A 297 18.16 -0.35 -3.14
CA GLY A 297 18.55 0.58 -2.08
C GLY A 297 17.37 1.29 -1.41
N ALA A 298 16.14 0.84 -1.66
CA ALA A 298 14.92 1.44 -1.11
C ALA A 298 14.30 0.61 0.02
N PHE A 299 13.63 1.30 0.94
CA PHE A 299 12.77 0.74 1.97
C PHE A 299 11.45 1.50 2.02
N GLU A 300 10.45 0.93 2.65
CA GLU A 300 9.11 1.51 2.78
C GLU A 300 8.39 1.65 1.42
N LYS A 301 8.36 2.85 0.84
CA LYS A 301 7.45 3.25 -0.24
C LYS A 301 8.06 4.30 -1.17
N HIS A 302 7.21 4.99 -1.91
CA HIS A 302 7.51 6.14 -2.78
C HIS A 302 8.12 5.81 -4.14
N THR A 303 8.15 4.55 -4.56
CA THR A 303 8.56 4.17 -5.91
C THR A 303 7.45 3.42 -6.65
N PHE A 304 7.54 3.39 -7.98
CA PHE A 304 6.64 2.58 -8.81
C PHE A 304 7.25 1.23 -9.20
N THR A 305 8.33 0.82 -8.52
CA THR A 305 8.87 -0.54 -8.64
C THR A 305 7.81 -1.57 -8.24
N PRO A 306 7.81 -2.79 -8.79
CA PRO A 306 6.82 -3.80 -8.44
C PRO A 306 6.79 -4.09 -6.94
N THR A 307 7.91 -3.99 -6.25
CA THR A 307 8.02 -4.23 -4.80
C THR A 307 7.30 -3.19 -3.93
N SER A 308 7.11 -1.95 -4.42
CA SER A 308 6.33 -0.91 -3.73
C SER A 308 4.91 -0.76 -4.27
N HIS A 309 4.72 -0.97 -5.56
CA HIS A 309 3.51 -0.56 -6.28
C HIS A 309 2.51 -1.71 -6.46
N ARG A 310 3.01 -2.95 -6.72
CA ARG A 310 2.16 -4.13 -6.77
C ARG A 310 1.77 -4.56 -5.37
N VAL A 311 0.48 -4.80 -5.16
CA VAL A 311 -0.07 -5.23 -3.87
C VAL A 311 -0.82 -6.56 -4.01
N PRO A 312 -0.83 -7.41 -2.98
CA PRO A 312 -1.60 -8.65 -3.04
C PRO A 312 -3.09 -8.33 -3.10
N LEU A 313 -3.85 -9.15 -3.83
CA LEU A 313 -5.30 -9.11 -3.82
C LEU A 313 -5.86 -10.52 -3.97
N ILE A 314 -6.57 -10.97 -2.93
CA ILE A 314 -7.22 -12.27 -2.86
C ILE A 314 -8.67 -12.07 -2.45
N PHE A 315 -9.58 -12.71 -3.18
CA PHE A 315 -11.00 -12.78 -2.83
C PHE A 315 -11.37 -14.22 -2.54
N ARG A 316 -12.01 -14.48 -1.40
CA ARG A 316 -12.50 -15.82 -1.03
C ARG A 316 -13.92 -15.73 -0.52
N CYS A 317 -14.83 -16.45 -1.18
CA CYS A 317 -16.21 -16.69 -0.75
C CYS A 317 -16.72 -17.95 -1.47
N PRO A 318 -16.60 -19.16 -0.92
CA PRO A 318 -16.90 -20.40 -1.62
C PRO A 318 -18.31 -20.48 -2.23
N GLU A 319 -19.32 -19.87 -1.62
CA GLU A 319 -20.68 -19.80 -2.20
C GLU A 319 -20.80 -18.88 -3.42
N ALA A 320 -19.83 -17.99 -3.67
CA ALA A 320 -19.94 -16.95 -4.69
C ALA A 320 -18.75 -16.85 -5.65
N ILE A 321 -17.60 -17.37 -5.26
CA ILE A 321 -16.33 -17.24 -5.99
C ILE A 321 -15.78 -18.63 -6.27
N GLU A 322 -15.45 -18.90 -7.52
CA GLU A 322 -14.82 -20.14 -7.94
C GLU A 322 -13.41 -20.25 -7.33
N SER A 323 -13.09 -21.43 -6.79
CA SER A 323 -11.82 -21.71 -6.15
C SER A 323 -10.65 -21.81 -7.17
N SER A 324 -9.42 -21.59 -6.69
CA SER A 324 -8.18 -21.79 -7.44
C SER A 324 -8.08 -20.96 -8.74
N GLN A 325 -8.73 -19.81 -8.79
CA GLN A 325 -8.65 -18.92 -9.94
C GLN A 325 -7.44 -17.98 -9.84
N VAL A 326 -6.70 -17.83 -10.94
CA VAL A 326 -5.60 -16.87 -11.06
C VAL A 326 -5.93 -15.88 -12.17
N ARG A 327 -6.03 -14.61 -11.82
CA ARG A 327 -6.31 -13.50 -12.75
C ARG A 327 -5.03 -12.70 -12.98
N ASN A 328 -4.60 -12.66 -14.24
CA ASN A 328 -3.38 -11.96 -14.66
C ASN A 328 -3.68 -10.63 -15.37
N ASP A 329 -4.94 -10.29 -15.51
CA ASP A 329 -5.33 -9.00 -16.07
C ASP A 329 -4.97 -7.86 -15.11
N ILE A 330 -4.57 -6.72 -15.69
CA ILE A 330 -4.19 -5.55 -14.91
C ILE A 330 -5.38 -4.99 -14.15
N SER A 331 -5.18 -4.64 -12.87
CA SER A 331 -6.19 -4.09 -11.98
C SER A 331 -5.58 -3.09 -11.00
N GLU A 332 -6.41 -2.27 -10.40
CA GLU A 332 -5.99 -1.21 -9.49
C GLU A 332 -6.87 -1.13 -8.24
N SER A 333 -6.38 -0.51 -7.16
CA SER A 333 -7.10 -0.47 -5.88
C SER A 333 -8.45 0.24 -5.96
N LEU A 334 -8.68 1.12 -6.93
CA LEU A 334 -9.99 1.73 -7.17
C LEU A 334 -11.09 0.71 -7.48
N ASP A 335 -10.71 -0.45 -8.05
CA ASP A 335 -11.63 -1.52 -8.43
C ASP A 335 -12.33 -2.15 -7.22
N LEU A 336 -11.74 -2.03 -6.02
CA LEU A 336 -12.28 -2.61 -4.79
C LEU A 336 -13.66 -2.03 -4.44
N ALA A 337 -13.83 -0.72 -4.50
CA ALA A 337 -15.11 -0.08 -4.17
C ALA A 337 -16.26 -0.65 -5.02
N THR A 338 -16.11 -0.62 -6.35
CA THR A 338 -17.11 -1.13 -7.29
C THR A 338 -17.33 -2.64 -7.17
N THR A 339 -16.26 -3.39 -6.90
CA THR A 339 -16.33 -4.85 -6.74
C THR A 339 -17.10 -5.23 -5.47
N LEU A 340 -16.77 -4.62 -4.33
CA LEU A 340 -17.40 -4.94 -3.05
C LEU A 340 -18.88 -4.53 -3.02
N LEU A 341 -19.21 -3.34 -3.54
CA LEU A 341 -20.60 -2.91 -3.69
C LEU A 341 -21.39 -3.87 -4.61
N GLY A 342 -20.75 -4.34 -5.69
CA GLY A 342 -21.34 -5.32 -6.60
C GLY A 342 -21.64 -6.66 -5.92
N PHE A 343 -20.77 -7.18 -5.06
CA PHE A 343 -21.03 -8.39 -4.26
C PHE A 343 -22.21 -8.21 -3.29
N ALA A 344 -22.36 -7.02 -2.74
CA ALA A 344 -23.49 -6.68 -1.88
C ALA A 344 -24.82 -6.42 -2.63
N GLY A 345 -24.80 -6.45 -3.97
CA GLY A 345 -25.95 -6.10 -4.79
C GLY A 345 -26.32 -4.62 -4.73
N ILE A 346 -25.40 -3.75 -4.34
CA ILE A 346 -25.59 -2.32 -4.24
C ILE A 346 -25.23 -1.67 -5.58
N SER A 347 -26.24 -1.08 -6.21
CA SER A 347 -26.15 -0.43 -7.54
C SER A 347 -26.17 1.09 -7.42
N GLU A 348 -25.48 1.69 -6.48
CA GLU A 348 -25.32 3.13 -6.46
C GLU A 348 -24.36 3.58 -7.56
N SER A 349 -24.81 4.55 -8.37
CA SER A 349 -23.96 5.27 -9.31
C SER A 349 -23.14 6.33 -8.56
N GLY A 350 -22.22 5.88 -7.72
CA GLY A 350 -21.23 6.76 -7.12
C GLY A 350 -20.21 7.27 -8.14
N SER A 351 -19.37 8.18 -7.72
CA SER A 351 -18.25 8.69 -8.54
C SER A 351 -17.07 7.69 -8.65
N TYR A 352 -17.30 6.41 -8.34
CA TYR A 352 -16.25 5.39 -8.37
C TYR A 352 -15.76 5.14 -9.80
N LYS A 353 -14.43 5.25 -10.00
CA LYS A 353 -13.79 5.08 -11.30
C LYS A 353 -13.39 3.63 -11.60
N GLY A 354 -13.23 2.82 -10.56
CA GLY A 354 -12.84 1.42 -10.69
C GLY A 354 -13.94 0.56 -11.33
N ARG A 355 -13.52 -0.54 -11.93
CA ARG A 355 -14.41 -1.58 -12.48
C ARG A 355 -14.77 -2.63 -11.45
N ASN A 356 -15.82 -3.40 -11.69
CA ASN A 356 -16.01 -4.65 -10.97
C ASN A 356 -15.04 -5.71 -11.55
N LEU A 357 -14.18 -6.25 -10.70
CA LEU A 357 -13.10 -7.18 -11.08
C LEU A 357 -13.61 -8.50 -11.65
N PHE A 358 -14.82 -8.92 -11.28
CA PHE A 358 -15.42 -10.18 -11.74
C PHE A 358 -16.27 -10.01 -12.99
N ASN A 359 -16.60 -8.76 -13.36
CA ASN A 359 -17.48 -8.43 -14.47
C ASN A 359 -16.86 -7.35 -15.37
N GLY A 360 -16.68 -7.65 -16.62
CA GLY A 360 -16.19 -6.70 -17.62
C GLY A 360 -14.70 -6.83 -17.96
N PRO A 361 -14.27 -6.19 -19.04
CA PRO A 361 -12.89 -6.29 -19.54
C PRO A 361 -11.91 -5.52 -18.66
N ALA A 362 -10.64 -5.94 -18.68
CA ALA A 362 -9.56 -5.16 -18.11
C ALA A 362 -9.38 -3.83 -18.86
N PRO A 363 -8.97 -2.75 -18.18
CA PRO A 363 -8.65 -1.48 -18.84
C PRO A 363 -7.38 -1.62 -19.71
N GLU A 364 -7.22 -0.75 -20.69
CA GLU A 364 -5.98 -0.66 -21.47
C GLU A 364 -4.80 -0.24 -20.58
N ALA A 365 -5.05 0.66 -19.65
CA ALA A 365 -4.06 1.22 -18.73
C ALA A 365 -4.67 1.56 -17.38
N ILE A 366 -3.83 1.55 -16.35
CA ILE A 366 -4.10 2.07 -15.01
C ILE A 366 -3.11 3.17 -14.67
N PHE A 367 -3.47 4.03 -13.71
CA PHE A 367 -2.67 5.19 -13.35
C PHE A 367 -2.41 5.24 -11.85
N SER A 368 -1.24 5.81 -11.49
CA SER A 368 -0.85 6.00 -10.10
C SER A 368 -0.03 7.25 -9.96
N THR A 369 -0.21 7.97 -8.86
CA THR A 369 0.52 9.22 -8.65
C THR A 369 0.96 9.36 -7.20
N ILE A 370 2.16 9.89 -7.00
CA ILE A 370 2.67 10.34 -5.71
C ILE A 370 3.05 11.81 -5.80
N GLY A 371 2.82 12.56 -4.72
CA GLY A 371 3.23 13.94 -4.59
C GLY A 371 4.26 14.12 -3.50
N PHE A 372 5.12 15.12 -3.66
CA PHE A 372 6.18 15.45 -2.72
C PHE A 372 6.06 16.89 -2.19
N GLY A 373 4.91 17.52 -2.42
CA GLY A 373 4.64 18.91 -2.10
C GLY A 373 5.10 19.86 -3.20
N GLU A 374 5.04 21.16 -2.95
CA GLU A 374 5.50 22.17 -3.92
C GLU A 374 7.02 22.26 -4.03
N SER A 375 7.51 22.98 -5.05
CA SER A 375 8.94 23.19 -5.31
C SER A 375 9.73 23.71 -4.09
N ASP A 376 9.05 24.40 -3.19
CA ASP A 376 9.61 24.88 -1.91
C ASP A 376 9.32 23.94 -0.76
N SER A 377 8.44 22.95 -0.93
CA SER A 377 8.18 22.00 0.10
C SER A 377 9.43 21.16 0.32
N ARG A 378 9.79 21.06 1.58
CA ARG A 378 10.94 20.27 2.01
C ARG A 378 10.58 18.81 2.20
N MET A 379 9.56 18.35 1.47
CA MET A 379 9.07 16.99 1.51
C MET A 379 9.65 16.21 0.34
N GLY A 380 10.67 15.47 0.61
CA GLY A 380 11.10 14.38 -0.23
C GLY A 380 10.59 13.05 0.33
N PRO A 381 10.90 11.93 -0.27
CA PRO A 381 10.75 10.63 0.36
C PRO A 381 11.29 10.70 1.79
N ASN A 382 10.49 10.28 2.79
CA ASN A 382 10.78 10.37 4.23
C ASN A 382 10.69 11.76 4.88
N GLY A 383 9.89 12.67 4.34
CA GLY A 383 9.59 13.94 4.98
C GLY A 383 10.73 14.94 5.02
N GLY A 384 11.75 14.76 4.20
CA GLY A 384 12.83 15.71 3.99
C GLY A 384 12.87 16.14 2.54
N ALA A 385 12.69 17.45 2.25
CA ALA A 385 13.07 17.96 0.95
C ALA A 385 14.57 17.84 0.85
N GLY A 386 15.01 17.01 -0.01
CA GLY A 386 16.35 17.20 -0.47
C GLY A 386 16.42 18.48 -1.32
N PRO A 387 17.60 19.09 -1.40
CA PRO A 387 17.85 20.22 -2.31
C PRO A 387 17.45 19.92 -3.76
N TRP A 388 17.12 18.71 -4.05
CA TRP A 388 16.79 18.16 -5.35
C TRP A 388 15.46 18.63 -5.93
N TYR A 389 14.46 18.93 -5.09
CA TYR A 389 13.18 19.50 -5.55
C TYR A 389 13.18 21.04 -5.55
N ARG A 390 14.19 21.69 -4.94
CA ARG A 390 14.24 23.15 -4.88
C ARG A 390 14.36 23.75 -6.27
N GLY A 391 13.38 24.56 -6.64
CA GLY A 391 13.40 25.34 -7.88
C GLY A 391 13.12 24.55 -9.17
N ARG A 392 12.86 23.24 -9.09
CA ARG A 392 12.62 22.43 -10.29
C ARG A 392 11.15 22.27 -10.68
N GLY A 393 10.21 22.71 -9.85
CA GLY A 393 8.80 22.84 -10.22
C GLY A 393 8.06 21.52 -10.51
N TRP A 394 8.49 20.37 -9.93
CA TRP A 394 7.86 19.08 -10.16
C TRP A 394 7.67 18.26 -8.88
N PRO A 395 6.71 18.66 -8.06
CA PRO A 395 6.43 18.01 -6.79
C PRO A 395 5.64 16.72 -6.91
N ARG A 396 5.37 16.23 -8.13
CA ARG A 396 4.55 15.06 -8.43
C ARG A 396 5.26 14.13 -9.41
N ARG A 397 5.11 12.82 -9.19
CA ARG A 397 5.50 11.79 -10.15
C ARG A 397 4.29 10.92 -10.45
N SER A 398 4.00 10.72 -11.72
CA SER A 398 2.87 9.92 -12.18
C SER A 398 3.35 8.74 -13.01
N CYS A 399 2.60 7.64 -12.92
CA CYS A 399 2.86 6.36 -13.55
C CYS A 399 1.65 5.92 -14.36
N VAL A 400 1.91 5.36 -15.53
CA VAL A 400 0.95 4.59 -16.32
C VAL A 400 1.45 3.16 -16.47
N ARG A 401 0.57 2.17 -16.25
CA ARG A 401 0.84 0.76 -16.49
C ARG A 401 -0.18 0.20 -17.48
N THR A 402 0.29 -0.66 -18.35
CA THR A 402 -0.52 -1.51 -19.22
C THR A 402 -0.26 -2.97 -18.84
N GLY A 403 -0.87 -3.95 -19.52
CA GLY A 403 -0.53 -5.35 -19.32
C GLY A 403 0.90 -5.74 -19.68
N LYS A 404 1.69 -4.83 -20.27
CA LYS A 404 3.06 -5.11 -20.71
C LYS A 404 4.10 -4.07 -20.28
N TYR A 405 3.75 -2.80 -20.22
CA TYR A 405 4.69 -1.71 -20.01
C TYR A 405 4.34 -0.86 -18.80
N ARG A 406 5.37 -0.37 -18.11
CA ARG A 406 5.30 0.72 -17.13
C ARG A 406 6.03 1.93 -17.69
N LEU A 407 5.42 3.11 -17.59
CA LEU A 407 6.12 4.38 -17.75
C LEU A 407 5.79 5.28 -16.57
N ASP A 408 6.78 5.88 -15.93
CA ASP A 408 6.59 6.92 -14.95
C ASP A 408 7.52 8.10 -15.18
N THR A 409 7.04 9.29 -14.83
CA THR A 409 7.78 10.55 -15.06
C THR A 409 7.35 11.64 -14.08
N ASN A 410 8.19 12.67 -14.02
CA ASN A 410 7.90 13.88 -13.25
C ASN A 410 6.77 14.67 -13.87
N MET A 411 5.92 15.24 -13.01
CA MET A 411 4.84 16.12 -13.41
C MET A 411 4.77 17.33 -12.48
N ARG A 412 4.33 18.47 -12.98
CA ARG A 412 4.01 19.64 -12.16
C ARG A 412 2.68 19.39 -11.43
N MET A 413 2.43 20.12 -10.33
CA MET A 413 1.18 19.99 -9.57
C MET A 413 -0.06 20.34 -10.39
N ASP A 414 0.07 21.23 -11.38
CA ASP A 414 -0.98 21.59 -12.33
C ASP A 414 -1.16 20.56 -13.47
N GLY A 415 -0.45 19.43 -13.42
CA GLY A 415 -0.48 18.41 -14.46
C GLY A 415 0.33 18.73 -15.70
N ALA A 416 0.96 19.91 -15.79
CA ALA A 416 1.84 20.25 -16.91
C ALA A 416 3.15 19.45 -16.87
N LYS A 417 3.80 19.32 -18.04
CA LYS A 417 5.13 18.72 -18.13
C LYS A 417 6.19 19.62 -17.49
N PRO A 418 7.21 19.05 -16.88
CA PRO A 418 8.41 19.80 -16.50
C PRO A 418 9.13 20.33 -17.74
N ALA A 419 10.08 21.23 -17.55
CA ALA A 419 11.02 21.60 -18.61
C ALA A 419 11.81 20.36 -19.06
N LYS A 420 12.25 20.34 -20.32
CA LYS A 420 12.93 19.16 -20.90
C LYS A 420 14.18 18.74 -20.11
N GLU A 421 14.91 19.69 -19.57
CA GLU A 421 16.08 19.45 -18.73
C GLU A 421 15.76 18.87 -17.35
N ASP A 422 14.50 18.97 -16.90
CA ASP A 422 14.00 18.40 -15.65
C ASP A 422 13.19 17.11 -15.89
N GLU A 423 13.06 16.67 -17.14
CA GLU A 423 12.37 15.43 -17.48
C GLU A 423 13.18 14.23 -16.97
N ASP A 424 12.52 13.34 -16.25
CA ASP A 424 13.10 12.10 -15.75
C ASP A 424 12.08 10.97 -15.98
N VAL A 425 12.33 10.18 -17.03
CA VAL A 425 11.42 9.13 -17.49
C VAL A 425 12.01 7.77 -17.19
N PHE A 426 11.17 6.89 -16.65
CA PHE A 426 11.45 5.46 -16.54
C PHE A 426 10.45 4.69 -17.41
N LEU A 427 10.93 3.78 -18.23
CA LEU A 427 10.13 2.87 -19.05
C LEU A 427 10.63 1.44 -18.88
N ALA A 428 9.75 0.52 -18.50
CA ALA A 428 10.07 -0.90 -18.41
C ALA A 428 9.14 -1.77 -19.27
N ASP A 429 9.67 -2.90 -19.76
CA ASP A 429 8.91 -4.00 -20.35
C ASP A 429 8.75 -5.10 -19.31
N MET A 430 7.60 -5.12 -18.64
CA MET A 430 7.31 -6.02 -17.50
C MET A 430 7.25 -7.50 -17.89
N GLN A 431 7.09 -7.81 -19.17
CA GLN A 431 7.08 -9.20 -19.64
C GLN A 431 8.51 -9.75 -19.80
N ASN A 432 9.44 -8.91 -20.25
CA ASN A 432 10.84 -9.30 -20.48
C ASN A 432 11.73 -9.00 -19.26
N ASP A 433 11.32 -8.07 -18.41
CA ASP A 433 11.97 -7.69 -17.15
C ASP A 433 10.92 -7.54 -16.04
N PRO A 434 10.44 -8.66 -15.44
CA PRO A 434 9.43 -8.60 -14.38
C PRO A 434 9.88 -7.85 -13.12
N ALA A 435 11.18 -7.73 -12.89
CA ALA A 435 11.74 -6.95 -11.79
C ALA A 435 11.81 -5.44 -12.08
N GLU A 436 11.56 -5.04 -13.34
CA GLU A 436 11.56 -3.66 -13.82
C GLU A 436 12.87 -2.91 -13.49
N LEU A 437 14.01 -3.56 -13.70
CA LEU A 437 15.32 -3.01 -13.38
C LEU A 437 15.94 -2.23 -14.56
N THR A 438 15.46 -2.47 -15.79
CA THR A 438 16.03 -1.87 -17.01
C THR A 438 15.18 -0.69 -17.47
N ASN A 439 15.75 0.51 -17.46
CA ASN A 439 15.10 1.69 -18.04
C ASN A 439 15.30 1.74 -19.55
N LEU A 440 14.24 1.61 -20.31
CA LEU A 440 14.20 1.58 -21.78
C LEU A 440 13.78 2.94 -22.38
N ALA A 441 13.69 4.00 -21.57
CA ALA A 441 13.16 5.30 -22.01
C ALA A 441 13.99 5.94 -23.13
N GLU A 442 15.30 5.68 -23.18
CA GLU A 442 16.21 6.21 -24.21
C GLU A 442 16.54 5.20 -25.32
N ASP A 443 15.98 3.97 -25.27
CA ASP A 443 16.18 2.98 -26.31
C ASP A 443 15.32 3.31 -27.55
N PRO A 444 15.93 3.51 -28.75
CA PRO A 444 15.19 3.85 -29.96
C PRO A 444 14.12 2.84 -30.38
N GLN A 445 14.26 1.57 -29.98
CA GLN A 445 13.27 0.52 -30.27
C GLN A 445 11.94 0.75 -29.54
N TYR A 446 11.95 1.46 -28.42
CA TYR A 446 10.80 1.74 -27.59
C TYR A 446 10.22 3.16 -27.75
N THR A 447 10.74 3.97 -28.69
CA THR A 447 10.26 5.35 -28.91
C THR A 447 8.73 5.42 -29.06
N GLY A 448 8.15 4.59 -29.91
CA GLY A 448 6.68 4.59 -30.14
C GLY A 448 5.88 4.15 -28.90
N VAL A 449 6.43 3.25 -28.08
CA VAL A 449 5.84 2.85 -26.80
C VAL A 449 5.88 4.03 -25.82
N ARG A 450 7.04 4.67 -25.67
CA ARG A 450 7.23 5.86 -24.83
C ARG A 450 6.24 6.97 -25.20
N GLU A 451 6.13 7.32 -26.49
CA GLU A 451 5.19 8.35 -26.97
C GLU A 451 3.73 8.02 -26.64
N ARG A 452 3.31 6.78 -26.89
CA ARG A 452 1.94 6.32 -26.59
C ARG A 452 1.63 6.43 -25.10
N LEU A 453 2.51 5.91 -24.23
CA LEU A 453 2.30 5.92 -22.79
C LEU A 453 2.37 7.33 -22.21
N THR A 454 3.26 8.18 -22.69
CA THR A 454 3.32 9.59 -22.33
C THR A 454 2.02 10.31 -22.67
N LYS A 455 1.44 10.05 -23.85
CA LYS A 455 0.17 10.63 -24.24
C LYS A 455 -0.98 10.21 -23.31
N LEU A 456 -1.04 8.93 -22.91
CA LEU A 456 -2.04 8.44 -21.96
C LEU A 456 -1.89 9.15 -20.60
N LEU A 457 -0.65 9.29 -20.13
CA LEU A 457 -0.36 9.93 -18.86
C LEU A 457 -0.69 11.43 -18.87
N ASP A 458 -0.38 12.13 -19.97
CA ASP A 458 -0.73 13.54 -20.15
C ASP A 458 -2.25 13.77 -20.11
N GLN A 459 -3.00 12.88 -20.75
CA GLN A 459 -4.47 12.94 -20.75
C GLN A 459 -5.02 12.75 -19.33
N HIS A 460 -4.51 11.75 -18.61
CA HIS A 460 -4.89 11.52 -17.22
C HIS A 460 -4.54 12.70 -16.30
N ALA A 461 -3.33 13.25 -16.45
CA ALA A 461 -2.88 14.38 -15.65
C ALA A 461 -3.67 15.68 -15.89
N ALA A 462 -4.24 15.84 -17.08
CA ALA A 462 -5.08 16.99 -17.42
C ALA A 462 -6.44 16.98 -16.68
N GLU A 463 -6.83 15.84 -16.09
CA GLU A 463 -8.04 15.71 -15.28
C GLU A 463 -7.82 16.11 -13.80
N ALA A 464 -6.59 16.47 -13.42
CA ALA A 464 -6.27 16.84 -12.05
C ALA A 464 -7.04 18.06 -11.58
N ILE A 465 -7.62 17.97 -10.35
CA ILE A 465 -8.22 19.12 -9.71
C ILE A 465 -7.15 20.06 -9.15
N GLU A 466 -7.45 21.36 -9.12
CA GLU A 466 -6.59 22.34 -8.46
C GLU A 466 -6.63 22.12 -6.93
N VAL A 467 -5.47 21.93 -6.32
CA VAL A 467 -5.32 21.81 -4.88
C VAL A 467 -4.77 23.12 -4.35
N PRO A 468 -5.43 23.76 -3.36
CA PRO A 468 -4.95 25.03 -2.79
C PRO A 468 -3.52 24.89 -2.27
N GLN A 469 -2.61 25.74 -2.76
CA GLN A 469 -1.18 25.71 -2.44
C GLN A 469 -0.91 25.80 -0.93
N SER A 470 -1.71 26.57 -0.19
CA SER A 470 -1.60 26.75 1.27
C SER A 470 -1.79 25.46 2.07
N SER A 471 -2.45 24.43 1.49
CA SER A 471 -2.68 23.16 2.17
C SER A 471 -1.50 22.20 2.10
N LEU A 472 -0.54 22.44 1.21
CA LEU A 472 0.56 21.52 0.91
C LEU A 472 1.91 21.95 1.53
N VAL A 473 2.02 23.18 2.03
CA VAL A 473 3.32 23.75 2.43
C VAL A 473 3.44 23.88 3.94
N ARG A 474 4.05 22.89 4.59
CA ARG A 474 4.69 23.09 5.89
C ARG A 474 6.19 23.25 5.70
N GLN A 475 6.73 24.36 6.17
CA GLN A 475 8.17 24.52 6.31
C GLN A 475 8.67 23.61 7.45
N ARG A 476 9.09 22.39 7.13
CA ARG A 476 9.88 21.59 8.07
C ARG A 476 11.37 21.89 7.88
N PRO A 477 12.18 21.92 8.94
CA PRO A 477 13.63 22.02 8.80
C PRO A 477 14.11 20.84 7.93
N VAL A 478 15.01 21.12 7.01
CA VAL A 478 15.69 20.08 6.20
C VAL A 478 16.38 19.13 7.18
N ARG A 479 16.05 17.84 7.13
CA ARG A 479 16.87 16.85 7.81
C ARG A 479 18.26 16.92 7.21
N ASP A 480 19.24 17.22 8.05
CA ASP A 480 20.64 17.15 7.66
C ASP A 480 20.99 15.66 7.56
N LEU A 481 20.98 15.12 6.35
CA LEU A 481 21.41 13.77 6.09
C LEU A 481 22.87 13.85 5.61
N PRO A 482 23.86 13.51 6.47
CA PRO A 482 25.28 13.72 6.16
C PRO A 482 25.73 13.10 4.85
N TRP A 483 25.12 11.97 4.43
CA TRP A 483 25.43 11.24 3.20
C TRP A 483 24.77 11.81 1.93
N LEU A 484 23.99 12.89 2.05
CA LEU A 484 23.40 13.59 0.92
C LEU A 484 24.16 14.88 0.57
N LYS A 485 25.26 15.13 1.26
CA LYS A 485 26.11 16.30 1.04
C LYS A 485 27.11 15.96 -0.07
N ASP A 486 26.59 15.89 -1.33
CA ASP A 486 27.42 16.14 -2.54
C ASP A 486 26.54 16.21 -3.79
#